data_8add9bc4dbeb4f5b228d3b825e413240
#
_entry.id   8add9bc4dbeb4f5b228d3b825e413240
#
_cell.length_a   1.000
_cell.length_b   1.000
_cell.length_c   1.000
_cell.angle_alpha   90.00
_cell.angle_beta   90.00
_cell.angle_gamma   90.00
#
_symmetry.space_group_name_H-M   'P 1'
#
loop_
_entity.id
_entity.type
_entity.pdbx_description
1 polymer ?
#
loop_
_entity_poly.entity_id
_entity_poly.type
_entity_poly.pdbx_seq_one_letter_code
_entity_poly.pdbx_strand_id
1 'polypeptide(L)'
;MWKQEGGTYMPIGIIANSLSVIVGGIVGMIAGNRLSADFKEKLNMIFGICAMGMGISSIALMENMPAVIFAVIFGTSFGLLIHLGEKINKASKGMETIIGKFMKSGNHGLSEKEFEDTLVTVIVLFCASGTGIYGSIISGMNGDHSILIAKSILDFFTALIFACILGGVVAVIAIPQFLIFFLIFLLAGIIYPLTTPAMINDFKACGGFLLLATGFRMIKVKMFPTADMIPAMILVMPCSWIWVTYIIIYYAVCQLMAWKVRIWYGVSE
;
A
#
# COMPACT_ATOMS: atom_id res chain seq x y z
N MET A 1 8.12 22.13 -7.71
CA MET A 1 8.07 21.28 -8.92
C MET A 1 9.51 21.05 -9.38
N TRP A 2 10.17 20.04 -8.80
CA TRP A 2 11.59 19.74 -9.09
C TRP A 2 11.61 18.54 -10.05
N LYS A 3 11.60 18.81 -11.34
CA LYS A 3 11.82 17.84 -12.40
C LYS A 3 13.33 17.78 -12.61
N GLN A 4 14.01 16.76 -12.11
CA GLN A 4 15.35 16.43 -12.59
C GLN A 4 15.18 15.58 -13.84
N GLU A 5 15.55 16.15 -14.97
CA GLU A 5 15.72 15.43 -16.22
C GLU A 5 16.84 14.38 -16.03
N GLY A 6 16.48 13.09 -16.08
CA GLY A 6 17.45 11.97 -16.05
C GLY A 6 17.95 11.52 -14.68
N GLY A 7 17.42 12.00 -13.55
CA GLY A 7 17.85 11.64 -12.20
C GLY A 7 16.89 10.69 -11.49
N THR A 8 17.43 9.73 -10.76
CA THR A 8 16.69 8.91 -9.80
C THR A 8 16.03 9.81 -8.76
N TYR A 9 14.71 9.69 -8.55
CA TYR A 9 14.01 10.43 -7.50
C TYR A 9 14.61 10.12 -6.13
N MET A 10 14.64 11.09 -5.23
CA MET A 10 15.05 10.84 -3.84
C MET A 10 13.93 10.12 -3.08
N PRO A 11 14.22 9.11 -2.26
CA PRO A 11 13.21 8.33 -1.52
C PRO A 11 12.69 9.08 -0.27
N ILE A 12 12.37 10.37 -0.41
CA ILE A 12 11.99 11.26 0.72
C ILE A 12 10.81 10.68 1.50
N GLY A 13 9.78 10.18 0.80
CA GLY A 13 8.61 9.61 1.45
C GLY A 13 8.93 8.37 2.27
N ILE A 14 9.87 7.52 1.80
CA ILE A 14 10.29 6.31 2.51
C ILE A 14 11.11 6.69 3.75
N ILE A 15 12.03 7.64 3.61
CA ILE A 15 12.83 8.14 4.73
C ILE A 15 11.91 8.75 5.79
N ALA A 16 10.99 9.62 5.39
CA ALA A 16 10.02 10.23 6.30
C ALA A 16 9.18 9.17 7.03
N ASN A 17 8.69 8.16 6.30
CA ASN A 17 7.89 7.09 6.88
C ASN A 17 8.69 6.23 7.88
N SER A 18 9.90 5.83 7.54
CA SER A 18 10.74 5.06 8.46
C SER A 18 11.16 5.87 9.70
N LEU A 19 11.49 7.14 9.53
CA LEU A 19 11.78 8.04 10.66
C LEU A 19 10.56 8.22 11.56
N SER A 20 9.36 8.32 11.00
CA SER A 20 8.13 8.43 11.79
C SER A 20 7.90 7.20 12.67
N VAL A 21 8.17 5.99 12.16
CA VAL A 21 8.08 4.74 12.95
C VAL A 21 9.14 4.70 14.06
N ILE A 22 10.39 5.13 13.76
CA ILE A 22 11.44 5.21 14.78
C ILE A 22 11.04 6.17 15.89
N VAL A 23 10.67 7.39 15.54
CA VAL A 23 10.32 8.44 16.52
C VAL A 23 9.06 8.04 17.30
N GLY A 24 8.02 7.55 16.62
CA GLY A 24 6.81 7.03 17.26
C GLY A 24 7.12 5.88 18.22
N GLY A 25 7.97 4.93 17.80
CA GLY A 25 8.43 3.82 18.63
C GLY A 25 9.18 4.26 19.88
N ILE A 26 10.09 5.23 19.75
CA ILE A 26 10.85 5.79 20.89
C ILE A 26 9.90 6.55 21.84
N VAL A 27 9.05 7.43 21.32
CA VAL A 27 8.08 8.19 22.13
C VAL A 27 7.12 7.26 22.85
N GLY A 28 6.61 6.23 22.17
CA GLY A 28 5.74 5.23 22.77
C GLY A 28 6.41 4.41 23.86
N MET A 29 7.67 4.03 23.67
CA MET A 29 8.47 3.36 24.69
C MET A 29 8.61 4.22 25.95
N ILE A 30 8.85 5.52 25.80
CA ILE A 30 8.99 6.48 26.91
C ILE A 30 7.63 6.78 27.55
N ALA A 31 6.59 6.95 26.73
CA ALA A 31 5.23 7.19 27.21
C ALA A 31 4.66 6.00 28.01
N GLY A 32 5.13 4.77 27.69
CA GLY A 32 4.74 3.56 28.39
C GLY A 32 3.22 3.34 28.41
N ASN A 33 2.70 2.86 29.54
CA ASN A 33 1.27 2.58 29.73
C ASN A 33 0.43 3.80 30.16
N ARG A 34 0.88 5.04 29.88
CA ARG A 34 0.14 6.25 30.27
C ARG A 34 -1.11 6.50 29.42
N LEU A 35 -1.19 5.90 28.22
CA LEU A 35 -2.36 6.03 27.36
C LEU A 35 -3.38 4.92 27.69
N SER A 36 -4.65 5.30 27.92
CA SER A 36 -5.72 4.34 28.19
C SER A 36 -6.00 3.45 26.96
N ALA A 37 -6.49 2.22 27.22
CA ALA A 37 -6.87 1.30 26.14
C ALA A 37 -7.97 1.89 25.25
N ASP A 38 -8.96 2.56 25.86
CA ASP A 38 -10.06 3.23 25.15
C ASP A 38 -9.54 4.36 24.21
N PHE A 39 -8.56 5.15 24.65
CA PHE A 39 -7.93 6.17 23.82
C PHE A 39 -7.22 5.55 22.61
N LYS A 40 -6.43 4.49 22.82
CA LYS A 40 -5.72 3.79 21.74
C LYS A 40 -6.68 3.19 20.71
N GLU A 41 -7.78 2.59 21.16
CA GLU A 41 -8.79 2.02 20.26
C GLU A 41 -9.50 3.09 19.44
N LYS A 42 -9.97 4.16 20.07
CA LYS A 42 -10.63 5.28 19.37
C LYS A 42 -9.70 5.94 18.36
N LEU A 43 -8.43 6.15 18.72
CA LEU A 43 -7.46 6.74 17.79
C LEU A 43 -7.20 5.83 16.58
N ASN A 44 -7.11 4.51 16.78
CA ASN A 44 -6.97 3.55 15.68
C ASN A 44 -8.20 3.56 14.74
N MET A 45 -9.40 3.78 15.26
CA MET A 45 -10.61 3.95 14.44
C MET A 45 -10.50 5.20 13.56
N ILE A 46 -10.01 6.32 14.08
CA ILE A 46 -9.81 7.56 13.30
C ILE A 46 -8.78 7.33 12.19
N PHE A 47 -7.70 6.61 12.46
CA PHE A 47 -6.73 6.25 11.41
C PHE A 47 -7.35 5.38 10.33
N GLY A 48 -8.24 4.46 10.69
CA GLY A 48 -9.02 3.69 9.71
C GLY A 48 -9.85 4.57 8.80
N ILE A 49 -10.53 5.59 9.36
CA ILE A 49 -11.31 6.56 8.57
C ILE A 49 -10.39 7.38 7.65
N CYS A 50 -9.23 7.83 8.12
CA CYS A 50 -8.26 8.53 7.29
C CYS A 50 -7.75 7.66 6.14
N ALA A 51 -7.46 6.38 6.39
CA ALA A 51 -7.05 5.43 5.35
C ALA A 51 -8.17 5.24 4.30
N MET A 52 -9.43 5.13 4.73
CA MET A 52 -10.56 5.05 3.81
C MET A 52 -10.70 6.33 2.97
N GLY A 53 -10.55 7.51 3.58
CA GLY A 53 -10.57 8.79 2.86
C GLY A 53 -9.51 8.88 1.77
N MET A 54 -8.27 8.47 2.08
CA MET A 54 -7.20 8.38 1.08
C MET A 54 -7.54 7.36 -0.02
N GLY A 55 -8.12 6.22 0.36
CA GLY A 55 -8.56 5.19 -0.59
C GLY A 55 -9.60 5.72 -1.58
N ILE A 56 -10.63 6.40 -1.08
CA ILE A 56 -11.68 7.01 -1.91
C ILE A 56 -11.08 8.04 -2.87
N SER A 57 -10.18 8.90 -2.38
CA SER A 57 -9.51 9.91 -3.23
C SER A 57 -8.66 9.26 -4.34
N SER A 58 -8.03 8.12 -4.05
CA SER A 58 -7.25 7.37 -5.05
C SER A 58 -8.16 6.65 -6.06
N ILE A 59 -9.29 6.07 -5.62
CA ILE A 59 -10.28 5.41 -6.49
C ILE A 59 -10.90 6.43 -7.47
N ALA A 60 -11.09 7.67 -7.04
CA ALA A 60 -11.63 8.73 -7.91
C ALA A 60 -10.76 9.06 -9.12
N LEU A 61 -9.49 8.66 -9.12
CA LEU A 61 -8.58 8.83 -10.27
C LEU A 61 -8.73 7.76 -11.35
N MET A 62 -9.59 6.76 -11.14
CA MET A 62 -9.76 5.61 -12.03
C MET A 62 -10.21 6.04 -13.43
N GLU A 63 -9.48 5.61 -14.47
CA GLU A 63 -9.82 5.87 -15.86
C GLU A 63 -10.49 4.67 -16.52
N ASN A 64 -9.99 3.46 -16.27
CA ASN A 64 -10.49 2.24 -16.91
C ASN A 64 -11.11 1.29 -15.87
N MET A 65 -12.34 1.64 -15.43
CA MET A 65 -13.07 0.88 -14.39
C MET A 65 -13.09 -0.64 -14.61
N PRO A 66 -13.39 -1.19 -15.80
CA PRO A 66 -13.43 -2.64 -15.99
C PRO A 66 -12.06 -3.29 -15.78
N ALA A 67 -10.98 -2.66 -16.23
CA ALA A 67 -9.62 -3.17 -16.04
C ALA A 67 -9.24 -3.21 -14.56
N VAL A 68 -9.56 -2.15 -13.80
CA VAL A 68 -9.29 -2.06 -12.36
C VAL A 68 -10.10 -3.10 -11.59
N ILE A 69 -11.41 -3.22 -11.85
CA ILE A 69 -12.27 -4.20 -11.18
C ILE A 69 -11.79 -5.62 -11.48
N PHE A 70 -11.48 -5.92 -12.74
CA PHE A 70 -10.92 -7.20 -13.13
C PHE A 70 -9.62 -7.51 -12.35
N ALA A 71 -8.68 -6.56 -12.32
CA ALA A 71 -7.43 -6.71 -11.60
C ALA A 71 -7.63 -6.95 -10.10
N VAL A 72 -8.54 -6.20 -9.46
CA VAL A 72 -8.84 -6.36 -8.02
C VAL A 72 -9.42 -7.76 -7.75
N ILE A 73 -10.40 -8.23 -8.54
CA ILE A 73 -11.03 -9.52 -8.33
C ILE A 73 -10.03 -10.67 -8.60
N PHE A 74 -9.44 -10.70 -9.79
CA PHE A 74 -8.58 -11.81 -10.20
C PHE A 74 -7.23 -11.79 -9.48
N GLY A 75 -6.66 -10.61 -9.24
CA GLY A 75 -5.43 -10.48 -8.47
C GLY A 75 -5.60 -10.92 -7.02
N THR A 76 -6.71 -10.54 -6.38
CA THR A 76 -7.03 -11.02 -5.02
C THR A 76 -7.30 -12.51 -5.01
N SER A 77 -8.07 -13.04 -5.98
CA SER A 77 -8.32 -14.47 -6.11
C SER A 77 -7.02 -15.26 -6.26
N PHE A 78 -6.09 -14.78 -7.07
CA PHE A 78 -4.77 -15.38 -7.22
C PHE A 78 -3.99 -15.33 -5.90
N GLY A 79 -3.97 -14.19 -5.19
CA GLY A 79 -3.32 -14.06 -3.89
C GLY A 79 -3.86 -15.06 -2.86
N LEU A 80 -5.19 -15.23 -2.81
CA LEU A 80 -5.85 -16.21 -1.96
C LEU A 80 -5.47 -17.65 -2.34
N LEU A 81 -5.45 -17.98 -3.64
CA LEU A 81 -5.07 -19.32 -4.13
C LEU A 81 -3.65 -19.70 -3.74
N ILE A 82 -2.72 -18.76 -3.80
CA ILE A 82 -1.33 -19.01 -3.40
C ILE A 82 -1.08 -18.82 -1.90
N HIS A 83 -2.14 -18.49 -1.13
CA HIS A 83 -2.04 -18.22 0.31
C HIS A 83 -0.97 -17.16 0.64
N LEU A 84 -0.96 -16.04 -0.12
CA LEU A 84 0.06 -15.01 -0.01
C LEU A 84 0.09 -14.40 1.40
N GLY A 85 -1.07 -14.12 1.97
CA GLY A 85 -1.21 -13.61 3.33
C GLY A 85 -0.56 -14.51 4.38
N GLU A 86 -0.74 -15.84 4.26
CA GLU A 86 -0.09 -16.80 5.17
C GLU A 86 1.43 -16.83 4.98
N LYS A 87 1.91 -16.73 3.73
CA LYS A 87 3.35 -16.67 3.43
C LYS A 87 3.99 -15.41 4.01
N ILE A 88 3.32 -14.26 3.87
CA ILE A 88 3.77 -13.00 4.47
C ILE A 88 3.80 -13.12 6.00
N ASN A 89 2.78 -13.72 6.60
CA ASN A 89 2.75 -13.98 8.05
C ASN A 89 3.90 -14.88 8.52
N LYS A 90 4.21 -15.95 7.77
CA LYS A 90 5.36 -16.84 8.05
C LYS A 90 6.70 -16.08 7.95
N ALA A 91 6.87 -15.24 6.93
CA ALA A 91 8.06 -14.40 6.78
C ALA A 91 8.20 -13.42 7.95
N SER A 92 7.09 -12.83 8.40
CA SER A 92 7.06 -11.91 9.54
C SER A 92 7.44 -12.59 10.87
N LYS A 93 7.05 -13.87 11.06
CA LYS A 93 7.52 -14.67 12.19
C LYS A 93 9.04 -14.90 12.16
N GLY A 94 9.61 -15.10 10.98
CA GLY A 94 11.07 -15.17 10.83
C GLY A 94 11.77 -13.87 11.21
N MET A 95 11.22 -12.72 10.80
CA MET A 95 11.73 -11.39 11.21
C MET A 95 11.57 -11.16 12.72
N GLU A 96 10.44 -11.55 13.29
CA GLU A 96 10.18 -11.48 14.75
C GLU A 96 11.29 -12.21 15.52
N THR A 97 11.65 -13.42 15.13
CA THR A 97 12.71 -14.21 15.77
C THR A 97 14.06 -13.48 15.76
N ILE A 98 14.37 -12.75 14.70
CA ILE A 98 15.62 -11.96 14.59
C ILE A 98 15.54 -10.72 15.47
N ILE A 99 14.46 -9.94 15.36
CA ILE A 99 14.27 -8.68 16.08
C ILE A 99 14.15 -8.95 17.59
N GLY A 100 13.41 -9.99 18.00
CA GLY A 100 13.22 -10.36 19.40
C GLY A 100 14.51 -10.78 20.10
N LYS A 101 15.50 -11.34 19.39
CA LYS A 101 16.82 -11.63 19.95
C LYS A 101 17.62 -10.36 20.33
N PHE A 102 17.41 -9.27 19.64
CA PHE A 102 18.11 -8.01 19.91
C PHE A 102 17.50 -7.22 21.06
N MET A 103 16.24 -7.49 21.42
CA MET A 103 15.54 -6.72 22.45
C MET A 103 14.73 -7.60 23.41
N LYS A 104 15.40 -8.55 24.05
CA LYS A 104 14.85 -9.20 25.26
C LYS A 104 14.84 -8.17 26.39
N SER A 105 13.84 -7.30 26.45
CA SER A 105 13.63 -6.53 27.67
C SER A 105 12.24 -5.86 27.69
N GLY A 106 11.52 -6.15 28.71
CA GLY A 106 10.33 -5.44 29.14
C GLY A 106 9.25 -6.41 29.56
N ASN A 107 9.16 -6.64 30.86
CA ASN A 107 8.03 -7.33 31.48
C ASN A 107 6.79 -6.43 31.36
N HIS A 108 6.16 -6.41 30.18
CA HIS A 108 5.02 -5.53 29.87
C HIS A 108 3.65 -6.14 30.18
N GLY A 109 3.61 -7.20 31.02
CA GLY A 109 2.36 -7.82 31.43
C GLY A 109 1.69 -8.70 30.38
N LEU A 110 2.34 -8.93 29.21
CA LEU A 110 1.89 -9.87 28.21
C LEU A 110 2.56 -11.24 28.41
N SER A 111 1.83 -12.31 28.10
CA SER A 111 2.46 -13.63 27.94
C SER A 111 3.41 -13.61 26.74
N GLU A 112 4.41 -14.49 26.71
CA GLU A 112 5.38 -14.61 25.62
C GLU A 112 4.68 -14.79 24.27
N LYS A 113 3.65 -15.60 24.20
CA LYS A 113 2.86 -15.83 22.99
C LYS A 113 2.09 -14.59 22.53
N GLU A 114 1.49 -13.84 23.45
CA GLU A 114 0.77 -12.61 23.11
C GLU A 114 1.74 -11.53 22.59
N PHE A 115 2.94 -11.46 23.16
CA PHE A 115 4.00 -10.59 22.69
C PHE A 115 4.40 -10.95 21.24
N GLU A 116 4.70 -12.23 20.97
CA GLU A 116 5.06 -12.73 19.64
C GLU A 116 3.95 -12.46 18.61
N ASP A 117 2.70 -12.82 18.91
CA ASP A 117 1.56 -12.62 18.00
C ASP A 117 1.32 -11.11 17.70
N THR A 118 1.48 -10.26 18.71
CA THR A 118 1.36 -8.82 18.56
C THR A 118 2.51 -8.26 17.71
N LEU A 119 3.74 -8.69 17.98
CA LEU A 119 4.92 -8.25 17.23
C LEU A 119 4.83 -8.64 15.76
N VAL A 120 4.41 -9.88 15.45
CA VAL A 120 4.16 -10.33 14.07
C VAL A 120 3.10 -9.44 13.40
N THR A 121 2.03 -9.13 14.11
CA THR A 121 0.97 -8.25 13.61
C THR A 121 1.52 -6.86 13.23
N VAL A 122 2.37 -6.30 14.09
CA VAL A 122 2.99 -4.98 13.87
C VAL A 122 3.98 -5.02 12.71
N ILE A 123 4.79 -6.09 12.58
CA ILE A 123 5.69 -6.29 11.44
C ILE A 123 4.88 -6.33 10.13
N VAL A 124 3.80 -7.11 10.08
CA VAL A 124 2.92 -7.16 8.89
C VAL A 124 2.32 -5.80 8.59
N LEU A 125 1.85 -5.08 9.61
CA LEU A 125 1.22 -3.78 9.47
C LEU A 125 2.16 -2.74 8.86
N PHE A 126 3.42 -2.71 9.28
CA PHE A 126 4.40 -1.73 8.76
C PHE A 126 5.07 -2.20 7.47
N CYS A 127 5.54 -3.44 7.39
CA CYS A 127 6.36 -3.93 6.29
C CYS A 127 5.57 -4.42 5.08
N ALA A 128 4.35 -4.95 5.29
CA ALA A 128 3.53 -5.55 4.24
C ALA A 128 2.21 -4.80 4.02
N SER A 129 2.14 -3.52 4.40
CA SER A 129 0.93 -2.72 4.21
C SER A 129 0.75 -2.36 2.73
N GLY A 130 -0.47 -2.51 2.22
CA GLY A 130 -0.83 -2.10 0.85
C GLY A 130 -0.54 -0.61 0.59
N THR A 131 -0.75 0.25 1.59
CA THR A 131 -0.43 1.69 1.54
C THR A 131 1.06 1.94 1.34
N GLY A 132 1.90 1.21 2.08
CA GLY A 132 3.36 1.36 1.99
C GLY A 132 3.90 0.87 0.66
N ILE A 133 3.44 -0.28 0.19
CA ILE A 133 3.81 -0.85 -1.11
C ILE A 133 3.37 0.11 -2.23
N TYR A 134 2.11 0.50 -2.26
CA TYR A 134 1.56 1.44 -3.22
C TYR A 134 2.30 2.78 -3.21
N GLY A 135 2.46 3.39 -2.04
CA GLY A 135 3.15 4.66 -1.90
C GLY A 135 4.61 4.60 -2.35
N SER A 136 5.31 3.48 -2.10
CA SER A 136 6.69 3.27 -2.54
C SER A 136 6.79 3.16 -4.06
N ILE A 137 5.84 2.48 -4.71
CA ILE A 137 5.79 2.35 -6.16
C ILE A 137 5.55 3.73 -6.79
N ILE A 138 4.54 4.47 -6.36
CA ILE A 138 4.23 5.82 -6.88
C ILE A 138 5.40 6.79 -6.64
N SER A 139 6.01 6.73 -5.47
CA SER A 139 7.19 7.54 -5.14
C SER A 139 8.38 7.25 -6.07
N GLY A 140 8.58 5.98 -6.43
CA GLY A 140 9.64 5.57 -7.37
C GLY A 140 9.33 5.86 -8.83
N MET A 141 8.04 5.84 -9.22
CA MET A 141 7.60 6.06 -10.60
C MET A 141 7.64 7.52 -11.01
N ASN A 142 7.12 8.42 -10.19
CA ASN A 142 6.91 9.81 -10.55
C ASN A 142 7.34 10.84 -9.49
N GLY A 143 7.96 10.39 -8.38
CA GLY A 143 8.39 11.26 -7.29
C GLY A 143 7.25 11.81 -6.43
N ASP A 144 6.04 11.27 -6.54
CA ASP A 144 4.91 11.66 -5.68
C ASP A 144 4.99 10.92 -4.33
N HIS A 145 5.37 11.66 -3.31
CA HIS A 145 5.54 11.13 -1.94
C HIS A 145 4.29 11.30 -1.07
N SER A 146 3.20 11.88 -1.58
CA SER A 146 2.02 12.27 -0.80
C SER A 146 1.44 11.12 0.03
N ILE A 147 1.32 9.94 -0.57
CA ILE A 147 0.80 8.74 0.12
C ILE A 147 1.71 8.29 1.26
N LEU A 148 3.03 8.31 1.04
CA LEU A 148 3.99 7.92 2.09
C LEU A 148 4.07 8.95 3.20
N ILE A 149 3.93 10.24 2.90
CA ILE A 149 3.89 11.31 3.91
C ILE A 149 2.61 11.19 4.75
N ALA A 150 1.44 10.99 4.13
CA ALA A 150 0.21 10.73 4.85
C ALA A 150 0.32 9.47 5.72
N LYS A 151 0.90 8.39 5.16
CA LYS A 151 1.19 7.18 5.92
C LYS A 151 2.14 7.43 7.09
N SER A 152 3.14 8.30 6.93
CA SER A 152 4.10 8.64 7.99
C SER A 152 3.40 9.17 9.23
N ILE A 153 2.35 9.99 9.07
CA ILE A 153 1.54 10.49 10.17
C ILE A 153 0.81 9.35 10.87
N LEU A 154 0.15 8.47 10.09
CA LEU A 154 -0.57 7.32 10.65
C LEU A 154 0.38 6.36 11.36
N ASP A 155 1.52 6.06 10.74
CA ASP A 155 2.51 5.14 11.26
C ASP A 155 3.18 5.65 12.54
N PHE A 156 3.42 6.97 12.64
CA PHE A 156 3.94 7.57 13.86
C PHE A 156 3.06 7.25 15.07
N PHE A 157 1.77 7.53 14.98
CA PHE A 157 0.85 7.28 16.07
C PHE A 157 0.62 5.79 16.31
N THR A 158 0.57 5.00 15.25
CA THR A 158 0.45 3.54 15.36
C THR A 158 1.68 2.94 16.04
N ALA A 159 2.88 3.36 15.67
CA ALA A 159 4.13 2.95 16.31
C ALA A 159 4.17 3.37 17.77
N LEU A 160 3.72 4.60 18.09
CA LEU A 160 3.61 5.08 19.47
C LEU A 160 2.71 4.17 20.31
N ILE A 161 1.51 3.84 19.81
CA ILE A 161 0.56 2.99 20.53
C ILE A 161 1.13 1.60 20.77
N PHE A 162 1.69 0.96 19.73
CA PHE A 162 2.25 -0.38 19.87
C PHE A 162 3.52 -0.39 20.73
N ALA A 163 4.33 0.64 20.68
CA ALA A 163 5.53 0.75 21.52
C ALA A 163 5.20 0.94 23.00
N CYS A 164 4.02 1.47 23.35
CA CYS A 164 3.53 1.44 24.73
C CYS A 164 3.32 0.01 25.26
N ILE A 165 3.15 -0.97 24.38
CA ILE A 165 2.88 -2.38 24.72
C ILE A 165 4.12 -3.24 24.50
N LEU A 166 4.76 -3.10 23.33
CA LEU A 166 5.89 -3.91 22.88
C LEU A 166 7.26 -3.29 23.24
N GLY A 167 7.28 -2.02 23.68
CA GLY A 167 8.52 -1.31 23.97
C GLY A 167 9.27 -0.88 22.69
N GLY A 168 10.58 -0.67 22.83
CA GLY A 168 11.44 -0.14 21.77
C GLY A 168 11.63 -1.03 20.54
N VAL A 169 11.21 -2.30 20.60
CA VAL A 169 11.27 -3.22 19.44
C VAL A 169 10.51 -2.69 18.24
N VAL A 170 9.48 -1.89 18.44
CA VAL A 170 8.69 -1.27 17.38
C VAL A 170 9.55 -0.31 16.54
N ALA A 171 10.45 0.45 17.17
CA ALA A 171 11.37 1.33 16.43
C ALA A 171 12.33 0.54 15.52
N VAL A 172 12.72 -0.68 15.92
CA VAL A 172 13.62 -1.53 15.13
C VAL A 172 12.93 -2.06 13.86
N ILE A 173 11.60 -2.20 13.85
CA ILE A 173 10.83 -2.63 12.67
C ILE A 173 10.98 -1.63 11.50
N ALA A 174 11.33 -0.38 11.77
CA ALA A 174 11.60 0.60 10.73
C ALA A 174 12.74 0.18 9.78
N ILE A 175 13.67 -0.66 10.24
CA ILE A 175 14.81 -1.13 9.42
C ILE A 175 14.30 -2.05 8.29
N PRO A 176 13.67 -3.19 8.55
CA PRO A 176 13.13 -4.02 7.48
C PRO A 176 12.07 -3.30 6.65
N GLN A 177 11.24 -2.44 7.23
CA GLN A 177 10.29 -1.61 6.50
C GLN A 177 10.99 -0.71 5.48
N PHE A 178 12.04 0.01 5.89
CA PHE A 178 12.83 0.85 4.99
C PHE A 178 13.42 0.04 3.83
N LEU A 179 14.04 -1.11 4.13
CA LEU A 179 14.66 -1.95 3.11
C LEU A 179 13.66 -2.45 2.08
N ILE A 180 12.48 -2.91 2.53
CA ILE A 180 11.42 -3.40 1.65
C ILE A 180 10.90 -2.27 0.77
N PHE A 181 10.56 -1.13 1.34
CA PHE A 181 10.00 0.00 0.60
C PHE A 181 11.02 0.63 -0.34
N PHE A 182 12.28 0.69 0.06
CA PHE A 182 13.36 1.19 -0.78
C PHE A 182 13.62 0.28 -1.98
N LEU A 183 13.60 -1.03 -1.79
CA LEU A 183 13.71 -1.99 -2.89
C LEU A 183 12.54 -1.83 -3.89
N ILE A 184 11.31 -1.71 -3.38
CA ILE A 184 10.12 -1.49 -4.22
C ILE A 184 10.24 -0.16 -4.99
N PHE A 185 10.71 0.89 -4.34
CA PHE A 185 10.96 2.20 -4.95
C PHE A 185 11.95 2.12 -6.12
N LEU A 186 13.07 1.40 -5.94
CA LEU A 186 14.07 1.23 -7.00
C LEU A 186 13.50 0.46 -8.20
N LEU A 187 12.75 -0.60 -7.93
CA LEU A 187 12.09 -1.39 -8.98
C LEU A 187 11.04 -0.59 -9.74
N ALA A 188 10.29 0.27 -9.05
CA ALA A 188 9.27 1.12 -9.64
C ALA A 188 9.85 2.15 -10.63
N GLY A 189 11.04 2.70 -10.35
CA GLY A 189 11.72 3.62 -11.25
C GLY A 189 12.11 2.98 -12.60
N ILE A 190 12.33 1.66 -12.62
CA ILE A 190 12.62 0.90 -13.85
C ILE A 190 11.34 0.67 -14.66
N ILE A 191 10.20 0.49 -14.00
CA ILE A 191 8.92 0.19 -14.64
C ILE A 191 8.26 1.44 -15.21
N TYR A 192 8.49 2.61 -14.57
CA TYR A 192 7.82 3.86 -14.93
C TYR A 192 7.88 4.25 -16.42
N PRO A 193 9.03 4.14 -17.13
CA PRO A 193 9.11 4.47 -18.53
C PRO A 193 8.21 3.62 -19.45
N LEU A 194 7.75 2.47 -18.95
CA LEU A 194 6.87 1.54 -19.66
C LEU A 194 5.38 1.80 -19.40
N THR A 195 5.04 2.84 -18.63
CA THR A 195 3.66 3.12 -18.22
C THR A 195 3.09 4.36 -18.91
N THR A 196 1.76 4.39 -19.05
CA THR A 196 1.01 5.58 -19.50
C THR A 196 0.36 6.28 -18.31
N PRO A 197 -0.05 7.56 -18.41
CA PRO A 197 -0.79 8.25 -17.36
C PRO A 197 -2.05 7.49 -16.92
N ALA A 198 -2.80 6.90 -17.85
CA ALA A 198 -3.98 6.10 -17.56
C ALA A 198 -3.64 4.86 -16.73
N MET A 199 -2.57 4.12 -17.09
CA MET A 199 -2.11 2.98 -16.30
C MET A 199 -1.73 3.38 -14.88
N ILE A 200 -1.09 4.56 -14.71
CA ILE A 200 -0.73 5.08 -13.38
C ILE A 200 -1.97 5.43 -12.57
N ASN A 201 -2.97 6.05 -13.18
CA ASN A 201 -4.21 6.41 -12.51
C ASN A 201 -5.02 5.17 -12.12
N ASP A 202 -5.10 4.16 -12.98
CA ASP A 202 -5.72 2.87 -12.68
C ASP A 202 -4.96 2.11 -11.57
N PHE A 203 -3.62 2.19 -11.58
CA PHE A 203 -2.79 1.64 -10.51
C PHE A 203 -3.07 2.34 -9.17
N LYS A 204 -3.17 3.69 -9.16
CA LYS A 204 -3.57 4.46 -7.98
C LYS A 204 -4.95 4.06 -7.48
N ALA A 205 -5.90 3.89 -8.39
CA ALA A 205 -7.26 3.44 -8.05
C ALA A 205 -7.27 2.03 -7.44
N CYS A 206 -6.51 1.09 -8.01
CA CYS A 206 -6.34 -0.25 -7.45
C CYS A 206 -5.75 -0.19 -6.02
N GLY A 207 -4.71 0.63 -5.81
CA GLY A 207 -4.16 0.91 -4.48
C GLY A 207 -5.20 1.51 -3.52
N GLY A 208 -6.10 2.34 -4.04
CA GLY A 208 -7.22 2.91 -3.29
C GLY A 208 -8.16 1.84 -2.70
N PHE A 209 -8.44 0.76 -3.45
CA PHE A 209 -9.21 -0.37 -2.91
C PHE A 209 -8.47 -1.09 -1.76
N LEU A 210 -7.15 -1.21 -1.83
CA LEU A 210 -6.36 -1.77 -0.74
C LEU A 210 -6.38 -0.87 0.51
N LEU A 211 -6.32 0.46 0.31
CA LEU A 211 -6.45 1.45 1.39
C LEU A 211 -7.80 1.37 2.07
N LEU A 212 -8.87 1.28 1.27
CA LEU A 212 -10.24 1.15 1.77
C LEU A 212 -10.39 -0.13 2.60
N ALA A 213 -9.92 -1.27 2.09
CA ALA A 213 -9.91 -2.55 2.79
C ALA A 213 -9.09 -2.49 4.10
N THR A 214 -7.95 -1.79 4.10
CA THR A 214 -7.13 -1.56 5.30
C THR A 214 -7.90 -0.73 6.33
N GLY A 215 -8.59 0.32 5.92
CA GLY A 215 -9.42 1.14 6.80
C GLY A 215 -10.51 0.33 7.50
N PHE A 216 -11.24 -0.52 6.75
CA PHE A 216 -12.25 -1.43 7.34
C PHE A 216 -11.65 -2.40 8.38
N ARG A 217 -10.42 -2.88 8.15
CA ARG A 217 -9.70 -3.72 9.13
C ARG A 217 -9.37 -2.94 10.39
N MET A 218 -8.88 -1.70 10.25
CA MET A 218 -8.47 -0.86 11.40
C MET A 218 -9.65 -0.53 12.30
N ILE A 219 -10.84 -0.26 11.73
CA ILE A 219 -12.06 -0.04 12.50
C ILE A 219 -12.77 -1.34 12.92
N LYS A 220 -12.16 -2.50 12.67
CA LYS A 220 -12.65 -3.84 13.05
C LYS A 220 -14.03 -4.21 12.53
N VAL A 221 -14.51 -3.55 11.46
CA VAL A 221 -15.81 -3.87 10.85
C VAL A 221 -15.73 -5.17 10.05
N LYS A 222 -14.70 -5.36 9.27
CA LYS A 222 -14.47 -6.59 8.50
C LYS A 222 -12.97 -6.80 8.25
N MET A 223 -12.52 -8.05 8.43
CA MET A 223 -11.13 -8.45 8.22
C MET A 223 -10.90 -8.83 6.75
N PHE A 224 -10.67 -7.83 5.90
CA PHE A 224 -10.31 -8.05 4.50
C PHE A 224 -8.91 -8.68 4.37
N PRO A 225 -8.69 -9.57 3.38
CA PRO A 225 -7.39 -10.22 3.13
C PRO A 225 -6.45 -9.26 2.38
N THR A 226 -6.08 -8.13 2.98
CA THR A 226 -5.32 -7.04 2.32
C THR A 226 -3.97 -7.49 1.78
N ALA A 227 -3.31 -8.47 2.43
CA ALA A 227 -2.07 -9.04 1.94
C ALA A 227 -2.28 -9.87 0.65
N ASP A 228 -3.41 -10.58 0.54
CA ASP A 228 -3.77 -11.34 -0.66
C ASP A 228 -4.26 -10.44 -1.81
N MET A 229 -4.53 -9.16 -1.53
CA MET A 229 -4.88 -8.15 -2.57
C MET A 229 -3.64 -7.58 -3.28
N ILE A 230 -2.42 -7.77 -2.76
CA ILE A 230 -1.18 -7.21 -3.35
C ILE A 230 -0.99 -7.61 -4.82
N PRO A 231 -1.26 -8.85 -5.28
CA PRO A 231 -1.14 -9.21 -6.69
C PRO A 231 -2.02 -8.39 -7.63
N ALA A 232 -3.14 -7.83 -7.13
CA ALA A 232 -3.98 -6.93 -7.93
C ALA A 232 -3.19 -5.69 -8.41
N MET A 233 -2.27 -5.18 -7.59
CA MET A 233 -1.41 -4.05 -7.93
C MET A 233 -0.48 -4.36 -9.13
N ILE A 234 -0.03 -5.61 -9.24
CA ILE A 234 0.79 -6.06 -10.38
C ILE A 234 -0.09 -6.26 -11.61
N LEU A 235 -1.26 -6.87 -11.42
CA LEU A 235 -2.15 -7.24 -12.51
C LEU A 235 -2.84 -6.04 -13.16
N VAL A 236 -3.09 -4.95 -12.42
CA VAL A 236 -3.78 -3.77 -12.95
C VAL A 236 -3.02 -3.10 -14.09
N MET A 237 -1.69 -3.10 -14.06
CA MET A 237 -0.86 -2.49 -15.10
C MET A 237 -1.10 -3.12 -16.49
N PRO A 238 -0.89 -4.46 -16.67
CA PRO A 238 -1.17 -5.09 -17.96
C PRO A 238 -2.66 -5.06 -18.31
N CYS A 239 -3.58 -5.15 -17.35
CA CYS A 239 -5.02 -5.07 -17.62
C CYS A 239 -5.42 -3.69 -18.17
N SER A 240 -4.91 -2.61 -17.59
CA SER A 240 -5.15 -1.24 -18.06
C SER A 240 -4.56 -1.05 -19.47
N TRP A 241 -3.35 -1.52 -19.70
CA TRP A 241 -2.71 -1.45 -21.03
C TRP A 241 -3.52 -2.19 -22.10
N ILE A 242 -3.94 -3.43 -21.84
CA ILE A 242 -4.77 -4.23 -22.74
C ILE A 242 -6.09 -3.53 -23.00
N TRP A 243 -6.74 -3.00 -21.96
CA TRP A 243 -8.04 -2.35 -22.08
C TRP A 243 -7.98 -1.12 -22.96
N VAL A 244 -7.00 -0.24 -22.73
CA VAL A 244 -6.79 0.97 -23.56
C VAL A 244 -6.51 0.58 -25.01
N THR A 245 -5.65 -0.40 -25.25
CA THR A 245 -5.31 -0.88 -26.59
C THR A 245 -6.54 -1.47 -27.30
N TYR A 246 -7.34 -2.28 -26.58
CA TYR A 246 -8.57 -2.87 -27.14
C TYR A 246 -9.60 -1.80 -27.53
N ILE A 247 -9.80 -0.81 -26.68
CA ILE A 247 -10.71 0.31 -26.96
C ILE A 247 -10.26 1.09 -28.18
N ILE A 248 -8.97 1.41 -28.29
CA ILE A 248 -8.42 2.13 -29.45
C ILE A 248 -8.65 1.34 -30.74
N ILE A 249 -8.37 0.04 -30.73
CA ILE A 249 -8.59 -0.83 -31.90
C ILE A 249 -10.08 -0.88 -32.24
N TYR A 250 -10.96 -1.05 -31.24
CA TYR A 250 -12.41 -1.10 -31.43
C TYR A 250 -12.94 0.19 -32.08
N TYR A 251 -12.53 1.37 -31.56
CA TYR A 251 -12.94 2.66 -32.14
C TYR A 251 -12.40 2.83 -33.56
N ALA A 252 -11.14 2.45 -33.82
CA ALA A 252 -10.57 2.52 -35.15
C ALA A 252 -11.35 1.65 -36.15
N VAL A 253 -11.69 0.42 -35.76
CA VAL A 253 -12.51 -0.50 -36.59
C VAL A 253 -13.91 0.06 -36.82
N CYS A 254 -14.57 0.61 -35.80
CA CYS A 254 -15.89 1.22 -35.92
C CYS A 254 -15.86 2.43 -36.86
N GLN A 255 -14.85 3.27 -36.77
CA GLN A 255 -14.69 4.43 -37.69
C GLN A 255 -14.43 3.98 -39.13
N LEU A 256 -13.60 2.96 -39.34
CA LEU A 256 -13.38 2.38 -40.66
C LEU A 256 -14.64 1.78 -41.26
N MET A 257 -15.46 1.09 -40.47
CA MET A 257 -16.74 0.57 -40.92
C MET A 257 -17.72 1.69 -41.26
N ALA A 258 -17.83 2.70 -40.40
CA ALA A 258 -18.69 3.86 -40.65
C ALA A 258 -18.27 4.62 -41.93
N TRP A 259 -16.96 4.79 -42.17
CA TRP A 259 -16.42 5.38 -43.39
C TRP A 259 -16.76 4.55 -44.64
N LYS A 260 -16.60 3.20 -44.58
CA LYS A 260 -16.99 2.31 -45.71
C LYS A 260 -18.48 2.40 -45.99
N VAL A 261 -19.35 2.44 -44.98
CA VAL A 261 -20.79 2.58 -45.14
C VAL A 261 -21.14 3.91 -45.81
N ARG A 262 -20.50 5.03 -45.40
CA ARG A 262 -20.72 6.34 -46.03
C ARG A 262 -20.37 6.34 -47.54
N ILE A 263 -19.23 5.73 -47.89
CA ILE A 263 -18.83 5.60 -49.28
C ILE A 263 -19.84 4.77 -50.08
N TRP A 264 -20.34 3.68 -49.49
CA TRP A 264 -21.25 2.76 -50.18
C TRP A 264 -22.64 3.36 -50.39
N TYR A 265 -23.11 4.23 -49.50
CA TYR A 265 -24.38 4.91 -49.58
C TYR A 265 -24.31 6.30 -50.27
N GLY A 266 -23.13 6.73 -50.73
CA GLY A 266 -22.95 8.00 -51.49
C GLY A 266 -23.32 9.23 -50.68
N VAL A 267 -23.25 9.20 -49.34
CA VAL A 267 -23.52 10.36 -48.49
C VAL A 267 -22.26 11.22 -48.48
N SER A 268 -22.19 12.20 -49.38
CA SER A 268 -21.25 13.33 -49.27
C SER A 268 -21.81 14.36 -48.29
N GLU A 269 -20.93 14.97 -47.48
CA GLU A 269 -21.29 16.10 -46.62
C GLU A 269 -21.87 17.26 -47.44
#